data_ccf1da59f86e34d559cf87ae791598ac
#
_entry.id   ccf1da59f86e34d559cf87ae791598ac
#
_cell.length_a   1.000
_cell.length_b   1.000
_cell.length_c   1.000
_cell.angle_alpha   90.00
_cell.angle_beta   90.00
_cell.angle_gamma   90.00
#
_symmetry.space_group_name_H-M   'P 1'
#
loop_
_entity.id
_entity.type
_entity.pdbx_description
1 polymer ?
#
loop_
_entity_poly.entity_id
_entity_poly.type
_entity_poly.pdbx_seq_one_letter_code
_entity_poly.pdbx_strand_id
1 'polypeptide(L)'
;MRKYKLLETIRGGDCTVLGYGVSNRPLVEWLMAHGAKSVTVRDKRDAAAMERDGDTARIEAAGATLICGEAYLTGLSGDVIFRSPGFRPDLPEIQAALSAGAVLTSEMELFLALTEASVLGISGSDGKTTTTTLTSLILEAACKRTGKGRVYRGGNIGTPLLPYVEDMTSDDYAVVELSSFQLQTMGSGAAVHRGALTNISPNHLNWHTDMAEYVAAKAHLLGGDSAPLAVLNAGNEYTRAIGEGMTTPVVWFTGERDLPEGYLPDVLNRERGDLAVYEREGSILLVTPAEDGVREMPVLDTSRIRLPGRHNVENYMTAIALTCTVLGEKFASALPVDVASVADAFTGVPHRLELVREIPREGGSIRYYNGSIDSSPSRSVAALNAMRETNTRDGRRDPIVICGGQDKHVPFDPLAEALCRLASRVILTGEARGQILAALEACPDFDPEKLPVTIIPDYRTAMKTACEMAADGDTVLLSPACTSFDAFKNFEERGEVFRRIVAEADMI
;
A
#
# COMPACT_ATOMS: atom_id res chain seq x y z
N MET A 1 4.22 -25.27 16.79
CA MET A 1 3.43 -26.48 16.48
C MET A 1 2.76 -26.43 15.11
N ARG A 2 2.10 -25.32 14.67
CA ARG A 2 1.47 -25.17 13.35
C ARG A 2 2.45 -25.27 12.17
N LYS A 3 3.64 -24.64 12.23
CA LYS A 3 4.68 -24.68 11.19
C LYS A 3 5.05 -26.12 10.82
N TYR A 4 5.40 -26.93 11.79
CA TYR A 4 5.82 -28.33 11.57
C TYR A 4 4.69 -29.17 10.96
N LYS A 5 3.47 -29.01 11.48
CA LYS A 5 2.32 -29.76 10.98
C LYS A 5 1.99 -29.40 9.52
N LEU A 6 2.05 -28.11 9.12
CA LEU A 6 1.82 -27.70 7.75
C LEU A 6 2.88 -28.29 6.81
N LEU A 7 4.17 -28.19 7.18
CA LEU A 7 5.27 -28.77 6.39
C LEU A 7 5.18 -30.29 6.25
N GLU A 8 4.78 -30.99 7.33
CA GLU A 8 4.56 -32.43 7.27
C GLU A 8 3.41 -32.80 6.33
N THR A 9 2.33 -31.99 6.34
CA THR A 9 1.19 -32.23 5.44
C THR A 9 1.56 -31.95 3.98
N ILE A 10 2.39 -30.95 3.70
CA ILE A 10 2.90 -30.63 2.36
C ILE A 10 3.77 -31.79 1.84
N ARG A 11 4.69 -32.28 2.68
CA ARG A 11 5.58 -33.38 2.31
C ARG A 11 4.78 -34.69 2.11
N GLY A 12 4.83 -35.18 0.88
CA GLY A 12 4.08 -36.38 0.50
C GLY A 12 2.58 -36.20 0.34
N GLY A 13 2.05 -34.97 0.54
CA GLY A 13 0.65 -34.62 0.40
C GLY A 13 0.31 -34.10 -0.99
N ASP A 14 -0.99 -34.16 -1.33
CA ASP A 14 -1.54 -33.60 -2.54
C ASP A 14 -1.90 -32.12 -2.31
N CYS A 15 -1.24 -31.20 -3.01
CA CYS A 15 -1.42 -29.77 -2.87
C CYS A 15 -2.25 -29.18 -4.01
N THR A 16 -3.21 -28.32 -3.69
CA THR A 16 -3.98 -27.57 -4.69
C THR A 16 -3.72 -26.09 -4.54
N VAL A 17 -3.44 -25.40 -5.66
CA VAL A 17 -3.19 -23.96 -5.72
C VAL A 17 -4.32 -23.28 -6.47
N LEU A 18 -5.15 -22.49 -5.78
CA LEU A 18 -6.26 -21.74 -6.34
C LEU A 18 -5.82 -20.36 -6.83
N GLY A 19 -5.82 -20.17 -8.15
CA GLY A 19 -5.35 -18.97 -8.84
C GLY A 19 -3.84 -18.96 -9.05
N TYR A 20 -3.40 -18.78 -10.29
CA TYR A 20 -1.99 -18.74 -10.67
C TYR A 20 -1.54 -17.30 -10.93
N GLY A 21 -1.63 -16.48 -9.87
CA GLY A 21 -1.15 -15.10 -9.86
C GLY A 21 0.33 -14.99 -9.48
N VAL A 22 0.80 -13.75 -9.35
CA VAL A 22 2.22 -13.42 -9.10
C VAL A 22 2.79 -14.16 -7.89
N SER A 23 2.06 -14.21 -6.78
CA SER A 23 2.53 -14.88 -5.54
C SER A 23 2.53 -16.40 -5.65
N ASN A 24 1.57 -16.97 -6.39
CA ASN A 24 1.43 -18.42 -6.47
C ASN A 24 2.30 -19.08 -7.55
N ARG A 25 2.89 -18.30 -8.45
CA ARG A 25 3.87 -18.83 -9.43
C ARG A 25 5.07 -19.46 -8.73
N PRO A 26 5.83 -18.74 -7.88
CA PRO A 26 6.95 -19.32 -7.15
C PRO A 26 6.50 -20.34 -6.08
N LEU A 27 5.28 -20.26 -5.58
CA LEU A 27 4.74 -21.24 -4.65
C LEU A 27 4.66 -22.63 -5.27
N VAL A 28 4.22 -22.76 -6.53
CA VAL A 28 4.12 -24.05 -7.23
C VAL A 28 5.51 -24.70 -7.35
N GLU A 29 6.51 -23.92 -7.75
CA GLU A 29 7.90 -24.39 -7.86
C GLU A 29 8.44 -24.81 -6.47
N TRP A 30 8.17 -24.00 -5.45
CA TRP A 30 8.59 -24.28 -4.08
C TRP A 30 7.97 -25.58 -3.55
N LEU A 31 6.66 -25.80 -3.75
CA LEU A 31 5.96 -26.99 -3.29
C LEU A 31 6.56 -28.26 -3.92
N MET A 32 6.80 -28.27 -5.21
CA MET A 32 7.41 -29.41 -5.90
C MET A 32 8.84 -29.67 -5.40
N ALA A 33 9.64 -28.62 -5.22
CA ALA A 33 11.00 -28.75 -4.69
C ALA A 33 11.05 -29.26 -3.25
N HIS A 34 10.00 -29.02 -2.44
CA HIS A 34 9.94 -29.39 -1.01
C HIS A 34 9.13 -30.67 -0.72
N GLY A 35 8.89 -31.49 -1.76
CA GLY A 35 8.41 -32.84 -1.60
C GLY A 35 6.90 -32.98 -1.52
N ALA A 36 6.13 -32.04 -2.08
CA ALA A 36 4.72 -32.30 -2.37
C ALA A 36 4.61 -33.50 -3.30
N LYS A 37 3.67 -34.41 -3.03
CA LYS A 37 3.44 -35.61 -3.86
C LYS A 37 2.87 -35.22 -5.21
N SER A 38 1.95 -34.27 -5.22
CA SER A 38 1.41 -33.66 -6.44
C SER A 38 1.04 -32.20 -6.16
N VAL A 39 1.08 -31.36 -7.23
CA VAL A 39 0.58 -30.00 -7.20
C VAL A 39 -0.40 -29.81 -8.35
N THR A 40 -1.64 -29.43 -8.02
CA THR A 40 -2.67 -29.10 -9.00
C THR A 40 -2.96 -27.60 -8.95
N VAL A 41 -2.67 -26.90 -10.03
CA VAL A 41 -3.03 -25.49 -10.21
C VAL A 41 -4.44 -25.41 -10.78
N ARG A 42 -5.28 -24.57 -10.17
CA ARG A 42 -6.66 -24.33 -10.59
C ARG A 42 -6.87 -22.84 -10.84
N ASP A 43 -7.18 -22.44 -12.08
CA ASP A 43 -7.35 -21.04 -12.47
C ASP A 43 -8.63 -20.83 -13.28
N LYS A 44 -9.31 -19.71 -13.01
CA LYS A 44 -10.55 -19.35 -13.73
C LYS A 44 -10.34 -18.94 -15.18
N ARG A 45 -9.13 -18.53 -15.57
CA ARG A 45 -8.79 -18.22 -16.97
C ARG A 45 -8.94 -19.46 -17.81
N ASP A 46 -9.35 -19.28 -19.05
CA ASP A 46 -9.43 -20.38 -20.02
C ASP A 46 -8.02 -20.83 -20.49
N ALA A 47 -7.96 -21.97 -21.16
CA ALA A 47 -6.71 -22.54 -21.64
C ALA A 47 -5.96 -21.60 -22.61
N ALA A 48 -6.69 -20.88 -23.46
CA ALA A 48 -6.09 -19.95 -24.42
C ALA A 48 -5.42 -18.76 -23.73
N ALA A 49 -6.01 -18.24 -22.64
CA ALA A 49 -5.40 -17.18 -21.83
C ALA A 49 -4.17 -17.70 -21.08
N MET A 50 -4.25 -18.90 -20.47
CA MET A 50 -3.11 -19.51 -19.79
C MET A 50 -1.92 -19.75 -20.72
N GLU A 51 -2.19 -20.21 -21.95
CA GLU A 51 -1.18 -20.42 -22.98
C GLU A 51 -0.54 -19.11 -23.46
N ARG A 52 -1.37 -18.12 -23.76
CA ARG A 52 -0.91 -16.79 -24.20
C ARG A 52 -0.01 -16.10 -23.16
N ASP A 53 -0.31 -16.31 -21.87
CA ASP A 53 0.49 -15.74 -20.75
C ASP A 53 1.76 -16.58 -20.47
N GLY A 54 1.92 -17.73 -21.13
CA GLY A 54 3.01 -18.69 -20.95
C GLY A 54 2.94 -19.44 -19.62
N ASP A 55 1.79 -19.41 -18.95
CA ASP A 55 1.61 -20.00 -17.63
C ASP A 55 1.44 -21.52 -17.71
N THR A 56 0.82 -22.06 -18.78
CA THR A 56 0.71 -23.52 -19.02
C THR A 56 2.11 -24.16 -19.04
N ALA A 57 3.00 -23.63 -19.86
CA ALA A 57 4.38 -24.16 -19.99
C ALA A 57 5.15 -24.09 -18.66
N ARG A 58 4.96 -23.05 -17.88
CA ARG A 58 5.61 -22.91 -16.54
C ARG A 58 5.10 -23.94 -15.55
N ILE A 59 3.77 -24.19 -15.51
CA ILE A 59 3.16 -25.19 -14.63
C ILE A 59 3.66 -26.59 -14.99
N GLU A 60 3.69 -26.93 -16.27
CA GLU A 60 4.20 -28.21 -16.77
C GLU A 60 5.69 -28.39 -16.47
N ALA A 61 6.49 -27.34 -16.69
CA ALA A 61 7.92 -27.37 -16.39
C ALA A 61 8.21 -27.58 -14.90
N ALA A 62 7.33 -27.05 -14.01
CA ALA A 62 7.38 -27.31 -12.58
C ALA A 62 6.93 -28.73 -12.19
N GLY A 63 6.40 -29.54 -13.12
CA GLY A 63 5.86 -30.87 -12.85
C GLY A 63 4.46 -30.86 -12.22
N ALA A 64 3.74 -29.75 -12.28
CA ALA A 64 2.41 -29.58 -11.74
C ALA A 64 1.33 -29.80 -12.83
N THR A 65 0.09 -30.06 -12.39
CA THR A 65 -1.08 -30.24 -13.27
C THR A 65 -1.92 -28.98 -13.31
N LEU A 66 -2.49 -28.63 -14.48
CA LEU A 66 -3.38 -27.49 -14.65
C LEU A 66 -4.82 -27.93 -14.86
N ILE A 67 -5.75 -27.33 -14.12
CA ILE A 67 -7.21 -27.37 -14.36
C ILE A 67 -7.69 -25.91 -14.47
N CYS A 68 -8.19 -25.51 -15.63
CA CYS A 68 -8.55 -24.10 -15.89
C CYS A 68 -9.92 -23.97 -16.57
N GLY A 69 -10.40 -22.72 -16.71
CA GLY A 69 -11.70 -22.41 -17.29
C GLY A 69 -12.86 -22.78 -16.36
N GLU A 70 -14.05 -23.06 -16.89
CA GLU A 70 -15.28 -23.28 -16.13
C GLU A 70 -15.19 -24.40 -15.09
N ALA A 71 -14.34 -25.41 -15.34
CA ALA A 71 -14.18 -26.56 -14.45
C ALA A 71 -13.21 -26.34 -13.28
N TYR A 72 -12.62 -25.16 -13.13
CA TYR A 72 -11.52 -24.94 -12.18
C TYR A 72 -11.85 -25.22 -10.70
N LEU A 73 -13.11 -25.15 -10.29
CA LEU A 73 -13.57 -25.53 -8.93
C LEU A 73 -14.18 -26.93 -8.86
N THR A 74 -14.49 -27.55 -10.00
CA THR A 74 -15.14 -28.86 -10.02
C THR A 74 -14.25 -29.93 -9.41
N GLY A 75 -14.74 -30.66 -8.40
CA GLY A 75 -14.00 -31.71 -7.72
C GLY A 75 -12.75 -31.16 -6.99
N LEU A 76 -12.84 -29.96 -6.38
CA LEU A 76 -11.77 -29.39 -5.57
C LEU A 76 -11.41 -30.31 -4.42
N SER A 77 -10.15 -30.72 -4.35
CA SER A 77 -9.61 -31.64 -3.33
C SER A 77 -8.12 -31.41 -3.14
N GLY A 78 -7.55 -31.99 -2.11
CA GLY A 78 -6.12 -31.93 -1.75
C GLY A 78 -5.98 -32.00 -0.23
N ASP A 79 -4.79 -32.37 0.24
CA ASP A 79 -4.46 -32.32 1.67
C ASP A 79 -4.25 -30.86 2.12
N VAL A 80 -3.68 -30.05 1.23
CA VAL A 80 -3.47 -28.60 1.46
C VAL A 80 -3.99 -27.81 0.25
N ILE A 81 -4.80 -26.80 0.52
CA ILE A 81 -5.32 -25.87 -0.48
C ILE A 81 -4.73 -24.49 -0.24
N PHE A 82 -3.91 -24.03 -1.18
CA PHE A 82 -3.33 -22.68 -1.18
C PHE A 82 -4.25 -21.72 -1.93
N ARG A 83 -4.83 -20.78 -1.24
CA ARG A 83 -5.81 -19.84 -1.78
C ARG A 83 -5.15 -18.51 -2.16
N SER A 84 -5.35 -18.03 -3.40
CA SER A 84 -5.12 -16.62 -3.72
C SER A 84 -6.13 -15.73 -2.98
N PRO A 85 -5.76 -14.49 -2.59
CA PRO A 85 -6.65 -13.58 -1.89
C PRO A 85 -7.97 -13.27 -2.62
N GLY A 86 -8.00 -13.41 -3.95
CA GLY A 86 -9.17 -13.16 -4.77
C GLY A 86 -10.28 -14.24 -4.71
N PHE A 87 -10.07 -15.33 -3.98
CA PHE A 87 -11.10 -16.37 -3.76
C PHE A 87 -11.68 -16.20 -2.37
N ARG A 88 -13.01 -16.16 -2.26
CA ARG A 88 -13.68 -16.15 -0.95
C ARG A 88 -13.48 -17.50 -0.24
N PRO A 89 -13.16 -17.51 1.06
CA PRO A 89 -12.96 -18.77 1.78
C PRO A 89 -14.27 -19.56 1.98
N ASP A 90 -15.42 -18.91 1.92
CA ASP A 90 -16.75 -19.48 2.11
C ASP A 90 -17.36 -20.10 0.82
N LEU A 91 -16.59 -20.20 -0.26
CA LEU A 91 -17.02 -20.89 -1.47
C LEU A 91 -17.42 -22.34 -1.14
N PRO A 92 -18.57 -22.84 -1.64
CA PRO A 92 -19.05 -24.17 -1.33
C PRO A 92 -18.04 -25.28 -1.59
N GLU A 93 -17.27 -25.17 -2.66
CA GLU A 93 -16.24 -26.15 -3.04
C GLU A 93 -15.07 -26.15 -2.05
N ILE A 94 -14.66 -24.98 -1.56
CA ILE A 94 -13.63 -24.86 -0.52
C ILE A 94 -14.17 -25.47 0.78
N GLN A 95 -15.40 -25.14 1.18
CA GLN A 95 -16.01 -25.66 2.41
C GLN A 95 -16.20 -27.19 2.35
N ALA A 96 -16.54 -27.74 1.19
CA ALA A 96 -16.62 -29.18 0.98
C ALA A 96 -15.24 -29.85 1.16
N ALA A 97 -14.18 -29.28 0.59
CA ALA A 97 -12.83 -29.80 0.74
C ALA A 97 -12.35 -29.74 2.18
N LEU A 98 -12.62 -28.63 2.91
CA LEU A 98 -12.32 -28.50 4.34
C LEU A 98 -13.06 -29.53 5.19
N SER A 99 -14.31 -29.79 4.88
CA SER A 99 -15.12 -30.81 5.55
C SER A 99 -14.59 -32.24 5.28
N ALA A 100 -13.90 -32.43 4.16
CA ALA A 100 -13.21 -33.68 3.83
C ALA A 100 -11.81 -33.80 4.49
N GLY A 101 -11.35 -32.78 5.22
CA GLY A 101 -10.10 -32.80 5.98
C GLY A 101 -8.96 -31.98 5.37
N ALA A 102 -9.17 -31.26 4.27
CA ALA A 102 -8.15 -30.40 3.68
C ALA A 102 -7.79 -29.22 4.63
N VAL A 103 -6.56 -28.78 4.55
CA VAL A 103 -6.08 -27.56 5.23
C VAL A 103 -6.11 -26.39 4.24
N LEU A 104 -6.83 -25.31 4.58
CA LEU A 104 -6.79 -24.07 3.82
C LEU A 104 -5.67 -23.17 4.34
N THR A 105 -4.86 -22.66 3.42
CA THR A 105 -3.76 -21.73 3.71
C THR A 105 -3.50 -20.81 2.51
N SER A 106 -2.44 -20.03 2.57
CA SER A 106 -1.98 -19.15 1.49
C SER A 106 -0.45 -19.17 1.39
N GLU A 107 0.08 -18.67 0.27
CA GLU A 107 1.53 -18.46 0.10
C GLU A 107 2.09 -17.60 1.23
N MET A 108 1.39 -16.52 1.58
CA MET A 108 1.82 -15.60 2.64
C MET A 108 1.83 -16.26 4.02
N GLU A 109 0.82 -17.10 4.35
CA GLU A 109 0.83 -17.85 5.61
C GLU A 109 1.99 -18.86 5.67
N LEU A 110 2.30 -19.49 4.54
CA LEU A 110 3.46 -20.38 4.44
C LEU A 110 4.77 -19.58 4.64
N PHE A 111 4.93 -18.45 3.96
CA PHE A 111 6.08 -17.57 4.15
C PHE A 111 6.25 -17.15 5.62
N LEU A 112 5.19 -16.62 6.24
CA LEU A 112 5.21 -16.21 7.65
C LEU A 112 5.53 -17.34 8.61
N ALA A 113 5.13 -18.56 8.28
CA ALA A 113 5.45 -19.75 9.10
C ALA A 113 6.91 -20.18 8.95
N LEU A 114 7.55 -19.93 7.83
CA LEU A 114 8.89 -20.42 7.49
C LEU A 114 10.01 -19.45 7.85
N THR A 115 9.78 -18.15 7.63
CA THR A 115 10.83 -17.13 7.76
C THR A 115 11.43 -17.07 9.17
N GLU A 116 12.75 -16.88 9.24
CA GLU A 116 13.48 -16.56 10.47
C GLU A 116 13.66 -15.06 10.66
N ALA A 117 13.39 -14.26 9.63
CA ALA A 117 13.50 -12.80 9.69
C ALA A 117 12.48 -12.19 10.68
N SER A 118 12.82 -11.03 11.24
CA SER A 118 11.88 -10.24 12.04
C SER A 118 10.82 -9.63 11.13
N VAL A 119 9.56 -10.07 11.27
CA VAL A 119 8.44 -9.66 10.40
C VAL A 119 7.74 -8.42 10.96
N LEU A 120 7.62 -7.38 10.11
CA LEU A 120 6.83 -6.18 10.35
C LEU A 120 5.65 -6.18 9.37
N GLY A 121 4.44 -6.39 9.88
CA GLY A 121 3.20 -6.44 9.08
C GLY A 121 2.48 -5.10 9.08
N ILE A 122 2.04 -4.66 7.90
CA ILE A 122 1.31 -3.39 7.74
C ILE A 122 -0.02 -3.67 7.04
N SER A 123 -1.13 -3.24 7.66
CA SER A 123 -2.45 -3.22 7.07
C SER A 123 -3.16 -1.88 7.34
N GLY A 124 -4.40 -1.76 6.89
CA GLY A 124 -5.23 -0.57 7.00
C GLY A 124 -6.10 -0.39 5.76
N SER A 125 -6.96 0.61 5.75
CA SER A 125 -7.71 0.98 4.55
C SER A 125 -6.83 1.74 3.58
N ASP A 126 -6.13 2.76 4.03
CA ASP A 126 -5.24 3.62 3.25
C ASP A 126 -3.84 3.69 3.86
N GLY A 127 -2.86 4.18 3.10
CA GLY A 127 -1.48 4.40 3.57
C GLY A 127 -0.57 3.16 3.59
N LYS A 128 -1.10 1.94 3.45
CA LYS A 128 -0.33 0.69 3.54
C LYS A 128 0.97 0.69 2.74
N THR A 129 0.87 0.91 1.44
CA THR A 129 2.00 0.82 0.51
C THR A 129 3.08 1.85 0.82
N THR A 130 2.68 3.08 1.12
CA THR A 130 3.61 4.15 1.49
C THR A 130 4.30 3.82 2.81
N THR A 131 3.55 3.41 3.83
CA THR A 131 4.08 3.00 5.14
C THR A 131 5.03 1.82 5.01
N THR A 132 4.67 0.77 4.24
CA THR A 132 5.52 -0.39 3.98
C THR A 132 6.84 0.03 3.32
N THR A 133 6.77 0.93 2.35
CA THR A 133 7.97 1.44 1.66
C THR A 133 8.84 2.26 2.60
N LEU A 134 8.26 3.20 3.35
CA LEU A 134 8.99 4.03 4.32
C LEU A 134 9.66 3.18 5.41
N THR A 135 8.91 2.22 5.97
CA THR A 135 9.44 1.28 6.98
C THR A 135 10.65 0.51 6.43
N SER A 136 10.54 -0.01 5.20
CA SER A 136 11.65 -0.72 4.55
C SER A 136 12.86 0.18 4.37
N LEU A 137 12.67 1.40 3.84
CA LEU A 137 13.78 2.34 3.58
C LEU A 137 14.48 2.78 4.87
N ILE A 138 13.74 3.01 5.96
CA ILE A 138 14.32 3.37 7.27
C ILE A 138 15.15 2.19 7.80
N LEU A 139 14.65 0.96 7.70
CA LEU A 139 15.41 -0.24 8.09
C LEU A 139 16.63 -0.47 7.21
N GLU A 140 16.52 -0.25 5.88
CA GLU A 140 17.66 -0.33 4.95
C GLU A 140 18.76 0.67 5.31
N ALA A 141 18.38 1.93 5.64
CA ALA A 141 19.32 2.95 6.11
C ALA A 141 20.04 2.49 7.40
N ALA A 142 19.29 1.92 8.34
CA ALA A 142 19.83 1.39 9.58
C ALA A 142 20.75 0.18 9.36
N CYS A 143 20.35 -0.78 8.52
CA CYS A 143 21.17 -1.95 8.15
C CYS A 143 22.47 -1.50 7.49
N LYS A 144 22.39 -0.54 6.56
CA LYS A 144 23.58 0.04 5.91
C LYS A 144 24.52 0.71 6.91
N ARG A 145 23.99 1.45 7.86
CA ARG A 145 24.77 2.14 8.91
C ARG A 145 25.44 1.16 9.87
N THR A 146 24.72 0.07 10.24
CA THR A 146 25.22 -0.92 11.21
C THR A 146 26.06 -2.02 10.55
N GLY A 147 25.97 -2.20 9.25
CA GLY A 147 26.57 -3.33 8.53
C GLY A 147 25.92 -4.68 8.83
N LYS A 148 24.67 -4.72 9.37
CA LYS A 148 23.98 -5.93 9.78
C LYS A 148 22.55 -5.98 9.24
N GLY A 149 22.12 -7.19 8.86
CA GLY A 149 20.79 -7.50 8.39
C GLY A 149 20.51 -7.02 6.97
N ARG A 150 19.51 -7.61 6.37
CA ARG A 150 18.93 -7.25 5.07
C ARG A 150 17.45 -6.98 5.25
N VAL A 151 16.87 -6.19 4.36
CA VAL A 151 15.45 -5.88 4.37
C VAL A 151 14.78 -6.46 3.14
N TYR A 152 13.75 -7.26 3.36
CA TYR A 152 12.91 -7.85 2.33
C TYR A 152 11.53 -7.21 2.37
N ARG A 153 11.07 -6.66 1.25
CA ARG A 153 9.78 -5.98 1.14
C ARG A 153 8.85 -6.73 0.19
N GLY A 154 7.64 -7.04 0.65
CA GLY A 154 6.67 -7.77 -0.17
C GLY A 154 5.27 -7.84 0.43
N GLY A 155 4.55 -8.91 0.11
CA GLY A 155 3.17 -9.15 0.54
C GLY A 155 2.15 -8.84 -0.55
N ASN A 156 1.14 -8.03 -0.23
CA ASN A 156 0.12 -7.60 -1.20
C ASN A 156 0.68 -6.72 -2.34
N ILE A 157 1.93 -6.31 -2.23
CA ILE A 157 2.67 -5.48 -3.19
C ILE A 157 4.06 -6.06 -3.43
N GLY A 158 4.68 -5.66 -4.52
CA GLY A 158 6.08 -5.96 -4.81
C GLY A 158 6.32 -7.42 -5.22
N THR A 159 7.47 -7.94 -4.85
CA THR A 159 7.93 -9.27 -5.19
C THR A 159 7.48 -10.30 -4.14
N PRO A 160 7.05 -11.52 -4.53
CA PRO A 160 6.80 -12.61 -3.60
C PRO A 160 8.04 -12.91 -2.77
N LEU A 161 7.87 -13.13 -1.47
CA LEU A 161 8.98 -13.34 -0.54
C LEU A 161 9.35 -14.81 -0.32
N LEU A 162 8.45 -15.72 -0.63
CA LEU A 162 8.68 -17.16 -0.45
C LEU A 162 9.97 -17.68 -1.11
N PRO A 163 10.39 -17.23 -2.31
CA PRO A 163 11.64 -17.67 -2.92
C PRO A 163 12.92 -17.33 -2.13
N TYR A 164 12.84 -16.36 -1.24
CA TYR A 164 13.98 -15.88 -0.45
C TYR A 164 13.96 -16.39 0.99
N VAL A 165 12.94 -17.19 1.38
CA VAL A 165 12.69 -17.56 2.77
C VAL A 165 13.83 -18.35 3.40
N GLU A 166 14.55 -19.15 2.62
CA GLU A 166 15.70 -19.97 3.08
C GLU A 166 16.98 -19.15 3.23
N ASP A 167 17.07 -18.01 2.56
CA ASP A 167 18.22 -17.09 2.66
C ASP A 167 18.07 -16.09 3.82
N MET A 168 16.88 -16.02 4.43
CA MET A 168 16.59 -15.11 5.52
C MET A 168 17.10 -15.66 6.85
N THR A 169 17.69 -14.79 7.65
CA THR A 169 18.22 -15.09 8.98
C THR A 169 17.53 -14.26 10.06
N SER A 170 17.77 -14.56 11.32
CA SER A 170 17.26 -13.79 12.46
C SER A 170 17.79 -12.34 12.55
N ASP A 171 18.85 -12.02 11.81
CA ASP A 171 19.35 -10.64 11.69
C ASP A 171 18.61 -9.82 10.62
N ASP A 172 17.80 -10.48 9.78
CA ASP A 172 17.10 -9.85 8.65
C ASP A 172 15.69 -9.35 9.02
N TYR A 173 15.13 -8.49 8.19
CA TYR A 173 13.79 -7.92 8.35
C TYR A 173 12.92 -8.23 7.15
N ALA A 174 11.68 -8.67 7.39
CA ALA A 174 10.65 -8.80 6.37
C ALA A 174 9.54 -7.78 6.63
N VAL A 175 9.38 -6.79 5.73
CA VAL A 175 8.34 -5.77 5.81
C VAL A 175 7.24 -6.14 4.83
N VAL A 176 6.08 -6.53 5.36
CA VAL A 176 4.99 -7.12 4.55
C VAL A 176 3.73 -6.28 4.59
N GLU A 177 3.23 -5.91 3.42
CA GLU A 177 1.89 -5.35 3.28
C GLU A 177 0.86 -6.48 3.27
N LEU A 178 -0.16 -6.39 4.13
CA LEU A 178 -1.22 -7.40 4.22
C LEU A 178 -2.59 -6.78 3.96
N SER A 179 -3.32 -7.34 2.99
CA SER A 179 -4.71 -6.97 2.71
C SER A 179 -5.67 -7.63 3.70
N SER A 180 -6.90 -7.07 3.84
CA SER A 180 -7.96 -7.73 4.62
C SER A 180 -8.33 -9.10 4.06
N PHE A 181 -8.20 -9.30 2.75
CA PHE A 181 -8.47 -10.58 2.09
C PHE A 181 -7.47 -11.68 2.47
N GLN A 182 -6.19 -11.32 2.66
CA GLN A 182 -5.16 -12.23 3.17
C GLN A 182 -5.38 -12.51 4.66
N LEU A 183 -5.60 -11.46 5.45
CA LEU A 183 -5.78 -11.55 6.90
C LEU A 183 -7.04 -12.30 7.30
N GLN A 184 -8.11 -12.29 6.49
CA GLN A 184 -9.38 -12.95 6.79
C GLN A 184 -9.23 -14.44 7.13
N THR A 185 -8.29 -15.14 6.51
CA THR A 185 -8.06 -16.57 6.72
C THR A 185 -6.90 -16.90 7.67
N MET A 186 -6.17 -15.90 8.15
CA MET A 186 -5.02 -16.10 9.06
C MET A 186 -5.42 -16.51 10.49
N GLY A 187 -6.70 -16.74 10.72
CA GLY A 187 -7.26 -17.40 11.91
C GLY A 187 -6.85 -16.74 13.23
N SER A 188 -6.01 -17.40 14.02
CA SER A 188 -5.54 -16.91 15.33
C SER A 188 -4.49 -15.80 15.25
N GLY A 189 -4.28 -15.22 14.08
CA GLY A 189 -3.40 -14.10 13.82
C GLY A 189 -2.26 -14.39 12.86
N ALA A 190 -1.79 -13.35 12.20
CA ALA A 190 -0.59 -13.39 11.38
C ALA A 190 0.64 -13.56 12.28
N ALA A 191 1.59 -14.40 11.87
CA ALA A 191 2.84 -14.59 12.60
C ALA A 191 3.81 -13.41 12.35
N VAL A 192 3.45 -12.22 12.85
CA VAL A 192 4.28 -11.01 12.74
C VAL A 192 4.84 -10.64 14.12
N HIS A 193 6.02 -10.04 14.14
CA HIS A 193 6.64 -9.57 15.38
C HIS A 193 6.13 -8.17 15.76
N ARG A 194 5.74 -7.37 14.75
CA ARG A 194 5.13 -6.05 14.91
C ARG A 194 4.04 -5.88 13.86
N GLY A 195 2.90 -5.35 14.28
CA GLY A 195 1.76 -5.13 13.40
C GLY A 195 1.28 -3.69 13.44
N ALA A 196 1.14 -3.04 12.26
CA ALA A 196 0.57 -1.70 12.17
C ALA A 196 -0.77 -1.71 11.46
N LEU A 197 -1.75 -1.02 12.04
CA LEU A 197 -3.00 -0.63 11.38
C LEU A 197 -3.00 0.88 11.17
N THR A 198 -2.84 1.32 9.93
CA THR A 198 -2.76 2.75 9.59
C THR A 198 -4.06 3.49 9.89
N ASN A 199 -5.17 2.93 9.43
CA ASN A 199 -6.54 3.39 9.65
C ASN A 199 -7.52 2.30 9.22
N ILE A 200 -8.77 2.42 9.65
CA ILE A 200 -9.89 1.61 9.16
C ILE A 200 -11.03 2.57 8.80
N SER A 201 -11.45 2.53 7.55
CA SER A 201 -12.57 3.29 6.98
C SER A 201 -13.38 2.40 6.05
N PRO A 202 -14.66 2.68 5.77
CA PRO A 202 -15.49 1.86 4.89
C PRO A 202 -14.82 1.60 3.54
N ASN A 203 -14.53 0.32 3.28
CA ASN A 203 -13.91 -0.14 2.05
C ASN A 203 -14.18 -1.63 1.86
N HIS A 204 -14.17 -2.12 0.60
CA HIS A 204 -14.35 -3.53 0.28
C HIS A 204 -15.63 -4.20 0.84
N LEU A 205 -16.74 -3.42 1.04
CA LEU A 205 -18.02 -3.94 1.50
C LEU A 205 -18.77 -4.75 0.42
N ASN A 206 -18.23 -4.82 -0.79
CA ASN A 206 -18.61 -5.79 -1.80
C ASN A 206 -17.99 -7.18 -1.59
N TRP A 207 -17.02 -7.28 -0.68
CA TRP A 207 -16.36 -8.52 -0.30
C TRP A 207 -16.71 -8.93 1.13
N HIS A 208 -16.47 -8.05 2.11
CA HIS A 208 -16.88 -8.25 3.49
C HIS A 208 -18.38 -7.96 3.64
N THR A 209 -19.06 -8.78 4.44
CA THR A 209 -20.51 -8.65 4.66
C THR A 209 -20.88 -7.31 5.32
N ASP A 210 -19.99 -6.80 6.20
CA ASP A 210 -20.17 -5.55 6.92
C ASP A 210 -18.82 -5.00 7.44
N MET A 211 -18.87 -3.86 8.12
CA MET A 211 -17.69 -3.27 8.75
C MET A 211 -17.13 -4.11 9.89
N ALA A 212 -17.95 -4.87 10.60
CA ALA A 212 -17.47 -5.70 11.71
C ALA A 212 -16.58 -6.84 11.19
N GLU A 213 -16.97 -7.52 10.11
CA GLU A 213 -16.13 -8.51 9.45
C GLU A 213 -14.83 -7.91 8.91
N TYR A 214 -14.90 -6.70 8.32
CA TYR A 214 -13.73 -6.01 7.79
C TYR A 214 -12.74 -5.63 8.89
N VAL A 215 -13.21 -5.10 10.01
CA VAL A 215 -12.41 -4.77 11.20
C VAL A 215 -11.79 -6.04 11.78
N ALA A 216 -12.60 -7.09 11.98
CA ALA A 216 -12.14 -8.38 12.50
C ALA A 216 -11.05 -9.00 11.62
N ALA A 217 -11.24 -8.98 10.29
CA ALA A 217 -10.24 -9.46 9.35
C ALA A 217 -8.90 -8.72 9.51
N LYS A 218 -8.92 -7.38 9.65
CA LYS A 218 -7.68 -6.62 9.87
C LYS A 218 -7.06 -6.85 11.24
N ALA A 219 -7.87 -7.03 12.27
CA ALA A 219 -7.40 -7.30 13.63
C ALA A 219 -6.62 -8.62 13.74
N HIS A 220 -6.81 -9.58 12.80
CA HIS A 220 -5.99 -10.78 12.73
C HIS A 220 -4.49 -10.48 12.56
N LEU A 221 -4.10 -9.29 12.07
CA LEU A 221 -2.70 -8.85 12.06
C LEU A 221 -2.09 -8.81 13.45
N LEU A 222 -2.89 -8.50 14.47
CA LEU A 222 -2.47 -8.27 15.84
C LEU A 222 -2.80 -9.46 16.78
N GLY A 223 -3.38 -10.51 16.22
CA GLY A 223 -3.68 -11.74 16.94
C GLY A 223 -2.52 -12.72 16.93
N GLY A 224 -2.62 -13.78 17.73
CA GLY A 224 -1.70 -14.91 17.75
C GLY A 224 -1.17 -15.24 19.14
N ASP A 225 -0.47 -16.38 19.24
CA ASP A 225 0.07 -16.94 20.50
C ASP A 225 1.18 -16.04 21.13
N SER A 226 1.78 -15.17 20.31
CA SER A 226 2.70 -14.11 20.74
C SER A 226 2.19 -12.81 20.13
N ALA A 227 1.23 -12.18 20.83
CA ALA A 227 0.68 -10.92 20.37
C ALA A 227 1.81 -9.92 20.01
N PRO A 228 1.86 -9.44 18.76
CA PRO A 228 2.93 -8.56 18.34
C PRO A 228 2.85 -7.23 19.08
N LEU A 229 3.95 -6.48 19.07
CA LEU A 229 3.85 -5.05 19.37
C LEU A 229 2.95 -4.40 18.33
N ALA A 230 1.89 -3.74 18.78
CA ALA A 230 0.94 -3.07 17.91
C ALA A 230 1.31 -1.61 17.68
N VAL A 231 1.14 -1.14 16.45
CA VAL A 231 1.24 0.27 16.06
C VAL A 231 -0.13 0.72 15.55
N LEU A 232 -0.80 1.63 16.27
CA LEU A 232 -2.21 1.94 16.07
C LEU A 232 -2.47 3.45 16.03
N ASN A 233 -3.42 3.85 15.19
CA ASN A 233 -3.85 5.24 15.05
C ASN A 233 -4.86 5.60 16.14
N ALA A 234 -4.47 6.44 17.07
CA ALA A 234 -5.35 6.91 18.18
C ALA A 234 -6.50 7.81 17.68
N GLY A 235 -6.32 8.49 16.54
CA GLY A 235 -7.35 9.32 15.92
C GLY A 235 -8.43 8.54 15.16
N ASN A 236 -8.23 7.22 14.94
CA ASN A 236 -9.19 6.38 14.24
C ASN A 236 -9.96 5.49 15.23
N GLU A 237 -11.28 5.60 15.27
CA GLU A 237 -12.14 4.94 16.24
C GLU A 237 -11.93 3.41 16.32
N TYR A 238 -11.81 2.75 15.16
CA TYR A 238 -11.67 1.29 15.11
C TYR A 238 -10.30 0.82 15.61
N THR A 239 -9.21 1.47 15.17
CA THR A 239 -7.88 1.10 15.64
C THR A 239 -7.67 1.44 17.10
N ARG A 240 -8.27 2.54 17.59
CA ARG A 240 -8.28 2.89 19.01
C ARG A 240 -8.98 1.83 19.85
N ALA A 241 -10.21 1.44 19.46
CA ALA A 241 -10.95 0.39 20.16
C ALA A 241 -10.19 -0.95 20.22
N ILE A 242 -9.50 -1.32 19.13
CA ILE A 242 -8.62 -2.50 19.11
C ILE A 242 -7.50 -2.36 20.15
N GLY A 243 -6.80 -1.22 20.17
CA GLY A 243 -5.65 -1.01 21.05
C GLY A 243 -6.02 -0.87 22.54
N GLU A 244 -7.17 -0.32 22.86
CA GLU A 244 -7.72 -0.27 24.22
C GLU A 244 -7.97 -1.68 24.77
N GLY A 245 -8.35 -2.63 23.92
CA GLY A 245 -8.54 -4.04 24.28
C GLY A 245 -7.27 -4.87 24.38
N MET A 246 -6.09 -4.34 24.02
CA MET A 246 -4.84 -5.11 24.03
C MET A 246 -4.20 -5.18 25.43
N THR A 247 -3.55 -6.30 25.71
CA THR A 247 -2.74 -6.51 26.93
C THR A 247 -1.25 -6.31 26.72
N THR A 248 -0.80 -6.30 25.45
CA THR A 248 0.59 -6.06 25.05
C THR A 248 0.83 -4.58 24.76
N PRO A 249 2.09 -4.10 24.80
CA PRO A 249 2.40 -2.69 24.51
C PRO A 249 1.88 -2.23 23.16
N VAL A 250 1.41 -0.98 23.10
CA VAL A 250 0.96 -0.30 21.89
C VAL A 250 1.83 0.93 21.65
N VAL A 251 2.25 1.12 20.40
CA VAL A 251 2.81 2.40 19.97
C VAL A 251 1.68 3.17 19.28
N TRP A 252 1.21 4.21 19.93
CA TRP A 252 0.15 5.06 19.41
C TRP A 252 0.72 6.10 18.45
N PHE A 253 0.03 6.37 17.36
CA PHE A 253 0.26 7.56 16.53
C PHE A 253 -1.06 8.26 16.21
N THR A 254 -0.99 9.53 15.84
CA THR A 254 -2.17 10.29 15.42
C THR A 254 -1.80 11.38 14.45
N GLY A 255 -2.63 11.56 13.42
CA GLY A 255 -2.56 12.67 12.50
C GLY A 255 -3.16 13.97 13.01
N GLU A 256 -3.76 13.98 14.19
CA GLU A 256 -4.31 15.18 14.80
C GLU A 256 -3.17 16.13 15.17
N ARG A 257 -3.33 17.40 14.82
CA ARG A 257 -2.44 18.48 15.22
C ARG A 257 -2.88 19.02 16.57
N ASP A 258 -1.92 19.51 17.33
CA ASP A 258 -2.17 20.24 18.57
C ASP A 258 -3.08 19.46 19.53
N LEU A 259 -2.66 18.23 19.85
CA LEU A 259 -3.32 17.42 20.85
C LEU A 259 -3.54 18.22 22.12
N PRO A 260 -4.72 18.17 22.77
CA PRO A 260 -4.97 18.83 24.03
C PRO A 260 -3.88 18.51 25.05
N GLU A 261 -3.50 19.49 25.87
CA GLU A 261 -2.59 19.28 26.97
C GLU A 261 -3.12 18.13 27.86
N GLY A 262 -2.35 17.08 28.07
CA GLY A 262 -2.79 15.90 28.81
C GLY A 262 -3.33 14.73 27.96
N TYR A 263 -3.61 14.91 26.67
CA TYR A 263 -4.13 13.82 25.82
C TYR A 263 -3.21 12.59 25.78
N LEU A 264 -1.90 12.79 25.70
CA LEU A 264 -0.93 11.67 25.64
C LEU A 264 -0.83 10.90 26.97
N PRO A 265 -0.77 11.54 28.17
CA PRO A 265 -0.83 10.82 29.43
C PRO A 265 -2.08 9.96 29.60
N ASP A 266 -3.22 10.41 29.03
CA ASP A 266 -4.49 9.70 29.14
C ASP A 266 -4.59 8.50 28.19
N VAL A 267 -3.92 8.56 27.03
CA VAL A 267 -3.89 7.46 26.04
C VAL A 267 -2.81 6.43 26.35
N LEU A 268 -1.67 6.87 26.93
CA LEU A 268 -0.55 5.98 27.24
C LEU A 268 -0.81 5.15 28.50
N ASN A 269 -0.98 3.85 28.31
CA ASN A 269 -0.95 2.92 29.44
C ASN A 269 0.52 2.61 29.83
N ARG A 270 1.00 3.30 30.87
CA ARG A 270 2.38 3.19 31.36
C ARG A 270 2.71 1.80 31.90
N GLU A 271 1.75 1.13 32.56
CA GLU A 271 1.92 -0.22 33.10
C GLU A 271 2.10 -1.23 31.97
N ARG A 272 1.42 -1.01 30.84
CA ARG A 272 1.56 -1.80 29.63
C ARG A 272 2.85 -1.48 28.86
N GLY A 273 3.49 -0.33 29.10
CA GLY A 273 4.69 0.11 28.42
C GLY A 273 4.43 0.76 27.05
N ASP A 274 3.31 1.46 26.92
CA ASP A 274 2.92 2.15 25.70
C ASP A 274 3.90 3.27 25.32
N LEU A 275 4.06 3.50 24.02
CA LEU A 275 4.79 4.60 23.43
C LEU A 275 3.84 5.45 22.56
N ALA A 276 4.29 6.63 22.14
CA ALA A 276 3.56 7.41 21.13
C ALA A 276 4.49 8.08 20.12
N VAL A 277 3.95 8.30 18.92
CA VAL A 277 4.55 9.11 17.86
C VAL A 277 3.52 10.12 17.40
N TYR A 278 3.82 11.41 17.50
CA TYR A 278 2.91 12.47 17.10
C TYR A 278 3.65 13.70 16.59
N GLU A 279 2.93 14.65 16.00
CA GLU A 279 3.50 15.92 15.54
C GLU A 279 3.13 17.05 16.49
N ARG A 280 4.12 17.88 16.80
CA ARG A 280 3.94 19.15 17.46
C ARG A 280 4.83 20.20 16.81
N GLU A 281 4.26 21.36 16.47
CA GLU A 281 4.99 22.50 15.89
C GLU A 281 5.88 22.13 14.67
N GLY A 282 5.36 21.25 13.80
CA GLY A 282 6.08 20.80 12.61
C GLY A 282 7.16 19.74 12.85
N SER A 283 7.27 19.20 14.05
CA SER A 283 8.23 18.15 14.40
C SER A 283 7.52 16.85 14.79
N ILE A 284 7.90 15.74 14.19
CA ILE A 284 7.46 14.41 14.64
C ILE A 284 8.32 14.01 15.83
N LEU A 285 7.66 13.70 16.94
CA LEU A 285 8.23 13.34 18.22
C LEU A 285 7.97 11.87 18.54
N LEU A 286 8.97 11.18 19.07
CA LEU A 286 8.80 9.89 19.75
C LEU A 286 8.67 10.14 21.25
N VAL A 287 7.63 9.63 21.86
CA VAL A 287 7.31 9.81 23.27
C VAL A 287 7.43 8.49 24.00
N THR A 288 8.20 8.49 25.05
CA THR A 288 8.40 7.33 25.94
C THR A 288 8.03 7.69 27.37
N PRO A 289 7.45 6.74 28.15
CA PRO A 289 7.25 6.95 29.59
C PRO A 289 8.57 7.29 30.32
N ALA A 290 8.48 8.16 31.30
CA ALA A 290 9.58 8.51 32.23
C ALA A 290 9.06 8.54 33.67
N GLU A 291 9.96 8.54 34.67
CA GLU A 291 9.57 8.56 36.09
C GLU A 291 8.66 9.75 36.43
N ASP A 292 9.03 10.92 35.95
CA ASP A 292 8.34 12.21 36.22
C ASP A 292 7.42 12.67 35.06
N GLY A 293 6.90 11.75 34.23
CA GLY A 293 6.05 12.14 33.11
C GLY A 293 6.37 11.39 31.82
N VAL A 294 6.69 12.12 30.75
CA VAL A 294 7.08 11.55 29.45
C VAL A 294 8.38 12.20 28.98
N ARG A 295 9.18 11.44 28.24
CA ARG A 295 10.33 11.95 27.51
C ARG A 295 9.94 12.07 26.04
N GLU A 296 10.18 13.24 25.48
CA GLU A 296 9.96 13.51 24.04
C GLU A 296 11.31 13.60 23.33
N MET A 297 11.40 12.91 22.21
CA MET A 297 12.56 12.93 21.33
C MET A 297 12.16 13.38 19.94
N PRO A 298 12.67 14.51 19.43
CA PRO A 298 12.46 14.91 18.04
C PRO A 298 13.08 13.89 17.08
N VAL A 299 12.30 13.44 16.09
CA VAL A 299 12.72 12.45 15.10
C VAL A 299 12.81 13.05 13.71
N LEU A 300 11.83 13.86 13.28
CA LEU A 300 11.79 14.41 11.94
C LEU A 300 11.07 15.77 11.92
N ASP A 301 11.69 16.77 11.28
CA ASP A 301 11.01 17.99 10.86
C ASP A 301 10.12 17.68 9.65
N THR A 302 8.80 17.96 9.76
CA THR A 302 7.83 17.64 8.71
C THR A 302 8.05 18.41 7.41
N SER A 303 8.76 19.52 7.44
CA SER A 303 9.15 20.30 6.25
C SER A 303 10.05 19.51 5.29
N ARG A 304 10.76 18.49 5.80
CA ARG A 304 11.60 17.57 4.99
C ARG A 304 10.78 16.54 4.23
N ILE A 305 9.49 16.34 4.57
CA ILE A 305 8.62 15.39 3.87
C ILE A 305 8.23 15.96 2.52
N ARG A 306 8.74 15.35 1.46
CA ARG A 306 8.52 15.79 0.07
C ARG A 306 7.17 15.34 -0.51
N LEU A 307 6.51 14.40 0.16
CA LEU A 307 5.22 13.86 -0.26
C LEU A 307 4.08 14.83 0.05
N PRO A 308 3.13 15.04 -0.89
CA PRO A 308 1.95 15.86 -0.66
C PRO A 308 0.99 15.25 0.37
N GLY A 309 0.36 16.12 1.16
CA GLY A 309 -0.77 15.79 2.03
C GLY A 309 -0.41 15.28 3.41
N ARG A 310 -1.27 15.62 4.37
CA ARG A 310 -1.14 15.30 5.79
C ARG A 310 -1.06 13.78 6.06
N HIS A 311 -1.80 12.99 5.31
CA HIS A 311 -1.76 11.52 5.41
C HIS A 311 -0.35 10.93 5.22
N ASN A 312 0.56 11.64 4.52
CA ASN A 312 1.93 11.18 4.40
C ASN A 312 2.75 11.46 5.66
N VAL A 313 2.43 12.49 6.43
CA VAL A 313 3.00 12.69 7.78
C VAL A 313 2.60 11.52 8.69
N GLU A 314 1.32 11.07 8.63
CA GLU A 314 0.86 9.88 9.35
C GLU A 314 1.57 8.61 8.91
N ASN A 315 1.83 8.44 7.60
CA ASN A 315 2.59 7.31 7.08
C ASN A 315 4.03 7.30 7.64
N TYR A 316 4.68 8.48 7.76
CA TYR A 316 5.98 8.61 8.43
C TYR A 316 5.89 8.29 9.91
N MET A 317 4.89 8.80 10.63
CA MET A 317 4.69 8.48 12.05
C MET A 317 4.50 6.98 12.26
N THR A 318 3.71 6.32 11.41
CA THR A 318 3.51 4.86 11.47
C THR A 318 4.82 4.10 11.22
N ALA A 319 5.61 4.51 10.22
CA ALA A 319 6.90 3.90 9.91
C ALA A 319 7.92 4.11 11.04
N ILE A 320 7.96 5.30 11.63
CA ILE A 320 8.78 5.62 12.82
C ILE A 320 8.35 4.74 14.00
N ALA A 321 7.06 4.63 14.26
CA ALA A 321 6.51 3.80 15.33
C ALA A 321 6.86 2.32 15.17
N LEU A 322 6.81 1.79 13.94
CA LEU A 322 7.23 0.42 13.64
C LEU A 322 8.73 0.21 13.85
N THR A 323 9.56 1.17 13.46
CA THR A 323 11.02 1.02 13.45
C THR A 323 11.67 1.36 14.79
N CYS A 324 11.11 2.29 15.57
CA CYS A 324 11.68 2.69 16.87
C CYS A 324 11.81 1.54 17.86
N THR A 325 11.01 0.50 17.73
CA THR A 325 10.97 -0.66 18.62
C THR A 325 11.80 -1.86 18.13
N VAL A 326 12.33 -1.82 16.91
CA VAL A 326 13.01 -2.96 16.27
C VAL A 326 14.44 -3.13 16.76
N LEU A 327 15.16 -2.05 16.97
CA LEU A 327 16.61 -2.05 17.04
C LEU A 327 17.15 -1.68 18.45
N GLY A 328 16.27 -1.64 19.46
CA GLY A 328 16.62 -1.40 20.86
C GLY A 328 17.11 0.03 21.14
N GLU A 329 17.54 0.30 22.39
CA GLU A 329 17.94 1.65 22.85
C GLU A 329 19.09 2.28 22.04
N LYS A 330 20.03 1.47 21.53
CA LYS A 330 21.13 1.97 20.68
C LYS A 330 20.67 2.51 19.35
N PHE A 331 19.50 2.10 18.88
CA PHE A 331 18.92 2.55 17.64
C PHE A 331 18.09 3.83 17.82
N ALA A 332 17.42 3.98 18.94
CA ALA A 332 16.62 5.17 19.22
C ALA A 332 17.44 6.48 19.03
N SER A 333 18.72 6.47 19.40
CA SER A 333 19.62 7.64 19.19
C SER A 333 19.98 7.93 17.72
N ALA A 334 19.96 6.92 16.85
CA ALA A 334 20.29 7.04 15.43
C ALA A 334 19.06 7.15 14.52
N LEU A 335 17.86 6.80 15.04
CA LEU A 335 16.61 6.85 14.30
C LEU A 335 16.36 8.20 13.59
N PRO A 336 16.59 9.37 14.21
CA PRO A 336 16.42 10.66 13.52
C PRO A 336 17.29 10.78 12.27
N VAL A 337 18.52 10.27 12.28
CA VAL A 337 19.43 10.33 11.12
C VAL A 337 18.94 9.45 9.98
N ASP A 338 18.53 8.22 10.29
CA ASP A 338 18.03 7.27 9.29
C ASP A 338 16.71 7.77 8.67
N VAL A 339 15.77 8.23 9.51
CA VAL A 339 14.48 8.79 9.05
C VAL A 339 14.68 10.05 8.20
N ALA A 340 15.56 10.95 8.63
CA ALA A 340 15.85 12.17 7.91
C ALA A 340 16.46 11.88 6.52
N SER A 341 17.38 10.92 6.42
CA SER A 341 17.96 10.51 5.14
C SER A 341 16.91 9.96 4.17
N VAL A 342 15.92 9.25 4.69
CA VAL A 342 14.78 8.74 3.88
C VAL A 342 13.87 9.90 3.46
N ALA A 343 13.54 10.83 4.37
CA ALA A 343 12.66 11.96 4.06
C ALA A 343 13.22 12.84 2.94
N ASP A 344 14.53 13.08 2.94
CA ASP A 344 15.20 13.86 1.90
C ASP A 344 15.24 13.18 0.52
N ALA A 345 15.27 11.86 0.50
CA ALA A 345 15.42 11.07 -0.72
C ALA A 345 14.11 10.55 -1.29
N PHE A 346 13.11 10.27 -0.44
CA PHE A 346 11.89 9.60 -0.87
C PHE A 346 10.90 10.57 -1.50
N THR A 347 10.63 10.37 -2.78
CA THR A 347 9.75 11.21 -3.59
C THR A 347 8.37 10.58 -3.83
N GLY A 348 8.09 9.42 -3.27
CA GLY A 348 6.80 8.72 -3.35
C GLY A 348 6.89 7.29 -3.86
N VAL A 349 5.79 6.58 -3.69
CA VAL A 349 5.59 5.29 -4.35
C VAL A 349 5.32 5.56 -5.83
N PRO A 350 5.93 4.81 -6.77
CA PRO A 350 5.71 4.99 -8.19
C PRO A 350 4.22 5.12 -8.54
N HIS A 351 3.90 6.10 -9.37
CA HIS A 351 2.56 6.39 -9.88
C HIS A 351 1.50 6.84 -8.85
N ARG A 352 1.88 7.09 -7.58
CA ARG A 352 0.97 7.53 -6.51
C ARG A 352 1.41 8.89 -5.96
N LEU A 353 0.91 9.97 -6.55
CA LEU A 353 1.36 11.34 -6.25
C LEU A 353 2.88 11.43 -6.13
N GLU A 354 3.56 10.72 -6.99
CA GLU A 354 5.00 10.64 -7.02
C GLU A 354 5.59 11.93 -7.57
N LEU A 355 6.47 12.59 -6.83
CA LEU A 355 7.24 13.70 -7.37
C LEU A 355 8.30 13.15 -8.33
N VAL A 356 7.96 13.18 -9.63
CA VAL A 356 8.85 12.69 -10.71
C VAL A 356 10.05 13.60 -10.87
N ARG A 357 9.81 14.92 -10.85
CA ARG A 357 10.85 15.91 -11.09
C ARG A 357 10.48 17.27 -10.49
N GLU A 358 11.50 17.97 -10.04
CA GLU A 358 11.45 19.38 -9.72
C GLU A 358 12.52 20.10 -10.53
N ILE A 359 12.12 21.08 -11.36
CA ILE A 359 13.00 21.85 -12.23
C ILE A 359 13.16 23.23 -11.61
N PRO A 360 14.36 23.61 -11.11
CA PRO A 360 14.62 24.96 -10.63
C PRO A 360 14.48 25.99 -11.75
N ARG A 361 13.88 27.14 -11.46
CA ARG A 361 13.74 28.30 -12.35
C ARG A 361 14.06 29.58 -11.57
N GLU A 362 14.26 30.70 -12.25
CA GLU A 362 14.58 31.99 -11.60
C GLU A 362 13.46 32.50 -10.68
N GLY A 363 12.21 32.30 -11.07
CA GLY A 363 10.99 32.70 -10.32
C GLY A 363 10.40 31.60 -9.41
N GLY A 364 11.10 30.49 -9.21
CA GLY A 364 10.64 29.33 -8.46
C GLY A 364 10.90 28.05 -9.21
N SER A 365 10.46 26.89 -8.67
CA SER A 365 10.59 25.60 -9.35
C SER A 365 9.28 25.16 -10.00
N ILE A 366 9.35 24.38 -11.08
CA ILE A 366 8.22 23.64 -11.63
C ILE A 366 8.27 22.22 -11.07
N ARG A 367 7.14 21.72 -10.51
CA ARG A 367 7.04 20.37 -9.96
C ARG A 367 6.11 19.51 -10.81
N TYR A 368 6.51 18.25 -11.04
CA TYR A 368 5.76 17.27 -11.82
C TYR A 368 5.40 16.08 -10.96
N TYR A 369 4.10 15.85 -10.76
CA TYR A 369 3.57 14.73 -9.97
C TYR A 369 2.85 13.70 -10.81
N ASN A 370 3.18 12.43 -10.59
CA ASN A 370 2.59 11.28 -11.25
C ASN A 370 1.59 10.58 -10.32
N GLY A 371 0.31 10.78 -10.58
CA GLY A 371 -0.81 10.09 -9.95
C GLY A 371 -1.51 9.11 -10.90
N SER A 372 -0.77 8.43 -11.78
CA SER A 372 -1.36 7.55 -12.80
C SER A 372 -2.24 6.42 -12.23
N ILE A 373 -2.06 6.02 -10.96
CA ILE A 373 -2.89 5.05 -10.25
C ILE A 373 -4.31 5.58 -9.93
N ASP A 374 -4.55 6.90 -10.06
CA ASP A 374 -5.84 7.53 -9.76
C ASP A 374 -6.87 7.20 -10.84
N SER A 375 -7.34 5.96 -10.83
CA SER A 375 -8.22 5.39 -11.84
C SER A 375 -9.71 5.53 -11.51
N SER A 376 -10.07 6.51 -10.65
CA SER A 376 -11.45 6.86 -10.33
C SER A 376 -11.56 8.34 -9.92
N PRO A 377 -12.74 8.98 -10.09
CA PRO A 377 -12.98 10.36 -9.66
C PRO A 377 -12.61 10.61 -8.20
N SER A 378 -13.01 9.73 -7.30
CA SER A 378 -12.74 9.88 -5.85
C SER A 378 -11.24 9.92 -5.51
N ARG A 379 -10.40 9.14 -6.21
CA ARG A 379 -8.95 9.18 -6.02
C ARG A 379 -8.35 10.48 -6.51
N SER A 380 -8.78 10.97 -7.67
CA SER A 380 -8.31 12.26 -8.18
C SER A 380 -8.77 13.43 -7.30
N VAL A 381 -9.97 13.38 -6.71
CA VAL A 381 -10.42 14.35 -5.70
C VAL A 381 -9.48 14.33 -4.48
N ALA A 382 -9.13 13.17 -3.99
CA ALA A 382 -8.19 13.05 -2.86
C ALA A 382 -6.79 13.59 -3.23
N ALA A 383 -6.32 13.31 -4.44
CA ALA A 383 -5.05 13.82 -4.96
C ALA A 383 -5.04 15.36 -5.05
N LEU A 384 -6.12 15.96 -5.58
CA LEU A 384 -6.29 17.41 -5.67
C LEU A 384 -6.27 18.09 -4.30
N ASN A 385 -6.99 17.54 -3.32
CA ASN A 385 -6.98 18.06 -1.95
C ASN A 385 -5.56 18.01 -1.33
N ALA A 386 -4.84 16.90 -1.50
CA ALA A 386 -3.46 16.76 -1.02
C ALA A 386 -2.50 17.77 -1.70
N MET A 387 -2.70 18.00 -3.00
CA MET A 387 -1.91 19.00 -3.74
C MET A 387 -2.21 20.42 -3.28
N ARG A 388 -3.49 20.78 -3.05
CA ARG A 388 -3.86 22.09 -2.52
C ARG A 388 -3.19 22.36 -1.18
N GLU A 389 -3.25 21.40 -0.25
CA GLU A 389 -2.61 21.53 1.06
C GLU A 389 -1.10 21.79 0.92
N THR A 390 -0.44 21.01 0.06
CA THR A 390 0.99 21.13 -0.19
C THR A 390 1.36 22.44 -0.88
N ASN A 391 0.63 22.80 -1.94
CA ASN A 391 0.89 24.03 -2.68
C ASN A 391 0.63 25.29 -1.83
N THR A 392 -0.41 25.29 -0.98
CA THR A 392 -0.68 26.37 -0.04
C THR A 392 0.46 26.54 0.97
N ARG A 393 0.93 25.43 1.55
CA ARG A 393 2.09 25.44 2.46
C ARG A 393 3.34 26.01 1.80
N ASP A 394 3.59 25.65 0.54
CA ASP A 394 4.79 26.00 -0.19
C ASP A 394 4.64 27.34 -0.97
N GLY A 395 3.50 28.05 -0.83
CA GLY A 395 3.20 29.32 -1.50
C GLY A 395 3.05 29.20 -3.02
N ARG A 396 2.58 28.03 -3.51
CA ARG A 396 2.43 27.71 -4.93
C ARG A 396 0.97 27.86 -5.38
N ARG A 397 0.80 28.01 -6.68
CA ARG A 397 -0.53 28.03 -7.33
C ARG A 397 -1.16 26.62 -7.34
N ASP A 398 -2.49 26.57 -7.57
CA ASP A 398 -3.18 25.32 -7.82
C ASP A 398 -2.63 24.60 -9.06
N PRO A 399 -2.68 23.26 -9.13
CA PRO A 399 -1.99 22.51 -10.18
C PRO A 399 -2.66 22.65 -11.57
N ILE A 400 -1.84 22.49 -12.60
CA ILE A 400 -2.28 22.11 -13.95
C ILE A 400 -2.57 20.62 -13.92
N VAL A 401 -3.80 20.20 -14.22
CA VAL A 401 -4.26 18.81 -14.05
C VAL A 401 -4.51 18.15 -15.40
N ILE A 402 -3.93 16.95 -15.58
CA ILE A 402 -4.20 16.09 -16.75
C ILE A 402 -5.18 15.01 -16.31
N CYS A 403 -6.40 15.04 -16.89
CA CYS A 403 -7.49 14.11 -16.61
C CYS A 403 -7.97 13.38 -17.86
N GLY A 404 -8.48 12.16 -17.67
CA GLY A 404 -9.12 11.36 -18.70
C GLY A 404 -8.54 9.96 -18.84
N GLY A 405 -9.24 9.14 -19.62
CA GLY A 405 -8.95 7.74 -19.78
C GLY A 405 -10.19 6.97 -20.17
N GLN A 406 -10.17 5.67 -20.00
CA GLN A 406 -11.33 4.82 -20.23
C GLN A 406 -12.38 5.04 -19.14
N ASP A 407 -13.62 5.32 -19.56
CA ASP A 407 -14.75 5.51 -18.65
C ASP A 407 -15.13 4.20 -17.93
N LYS A 408 -15.42 4.31 -16.63
CA LYS A 408 -15.98 3.24 -15.80
C LYS A 408 -17.47 3.39 -15.54
N HIS A 409 -18.14 4.31 -16.24
CA HIS A 409 -19.54 4.64 -16.04
C HIS A 409 -19.86 5.08 -14.61
N VAL A 410 -18.97 5.90 -14.04
CA VAL A 410 -19.13 6.51 -12.70
C VAL A 410 -19.34 8.02 -12.86
N PRO A 411 -20.11 8.68 -11.97
CA PRO A 411 -20.34 10.12 -12.03
C PRO A 411 -19.03 10.92 -11.90
N PHE A 412 -18.88 11.95 -12.72
CA PHE A 412 -17.76 12.89 -12.69
C PHE A 412 -18.06 14.18 -11.93
N ASP A 413 -19.31 14.38 -11.44
CA ASP A 413 -19.71 15.58 -10.73
C ASP A 413 -18.79 15.94 -9.55
N PRO A 414 -18.40 14.99 -8.65
CA PRO A 414 -17.47 15.31 -7.57
C PRO A 414 -16.08 15.72 -8.04
N LEU A 415 -15.65 15.19 -9.20
CA LEU A 415 -14.38 15.58 -9.81
C LEU A 415 -14.47 17.00 -10.38
N ALA A 416 -15.56 17.31 -11.07
CA ALA A 416 -15.80 18.64 -11.65
C ALA A 416 -15.80 19.73 -10.55
N GLU A 417 -16.51 19.51 -9.45
CA GLU A 417 -16.50 20.40 -8.28
C GLU A 417 -15.09 20.60 -7.71
N ALA A 418 -14.33 19.51 -7.61
CA ALA A 418 -12.95 19.58 -7.10
C ALA A 418 -12.03 20.33 -8.07
N LEU A 419 -12.12 20.08 -9.37
CA LEU A 419 -11.34 20.78 -10.39
C LEU A 419 -11.62 22.28 -10.40
N CYS A 420 -12.89 22.70 -10.30
CA CYS A 420 -13.28 24.11 -10.24
C CYS A 420 -12.64 24.85 -9.06
N ARG A 421 -12.43 24.17 -7.93
CA ARG A 421 -11.90 24.77 -6.70
C ARG A 421 -10.38 24.62 -6.54
N LEU A 422 -9.76 23.60 -7.15
CA LEU A 422 -8.44 23.09 -6.77
C LEU A 422 -7.47 22.98 -7.97
N ALA A 423 -7.88 23.38 -9.17
CA ALA A 423 -7.02 23.38 -10.34
C ALA A 423 -6.89 24.79 -10.94
N SER A 424 -5.72 25.10 -11.47
CA SER A 424 -5.49 26.34 -12.23
C SER A 424 -5.78 26.18 -13.72
N ARG A 425 -5.70 24.96 -14.23
CA ARG A 425 -5.95 24.57 -15.62
C ARG A 425 -6.25 23.07 -15.71
N VAL A 426 -7.07 22.67 -16.66
CA VAL A 426 -7.38 21.27 -16.93
C VAL A 426 -7.04 20.91 -18.38
N ILE A 427 -6.34 19.78 -18.57
CA ILE A 427 -6.11 19.16 -19.86
C ILE A 427 -6.87 17.84 -19.89
N LEU A 428 -7.86 17.74 -20.77
CA LEU A 428 -8.71 16.57 -20.93
C LEU A 428 -8.21 15.70 -22.08
N THR A 429 -8.02 14.40 -21.79
CA THR A 429 -7.48 13.42 -22.75
C THR A 429 -8.24 12.09 -22.70
N GLY A 430 -7.92 11.15 -23.56
CA GLY A 430 -8.50 9.82 -23.59
C GLY A 430 -9.99 9.77 -23.94
N GLU A 431 -10.62 8.63 -23.69
CA GLU A 431 -12.01 8.35 -24.10
C GLU A 431 -13.03 9.20 -23.31
N ALA A 432 -12.87 9.30 -21.98
CA ALA A 432 -13.83 9.98 -21.09
C ALA A 432 -13.76 11.52 -21.10
N ARG A 433 -12.91 12.13 -21.94
CA ARG A 433 -12.72 13.60 -21.99
C ARG A 433 -14.02 14.39 -22.19
N GLY A 434 -14.96 13.85 -22.98
CA GLY A 434 -16.26 14.48 -23.23
C GLY A 434 -17.18 14.45 -22.03
N GLN A 435 -17.22 13.35 -21.31
CA GLN A 435 -18.02 13.18 -20.09
C GLN A 435 -17.51 14.08 -18.96
N ILE A 436 -16.18 14.19 -18.81
CA ILE A 436 -15.57 15.09 -17.82
C ILE A 436 -15.87 16.55 -18.16
N LEU A 437 -15.78 16.93 -19.45
CA LEU A 437 -16.14 18.27 -19.90
C LEU A 437 -17.61 18.59 -19.61
N ALA A 438 -18.52 17.67 -19.94
CA ALA A 438 -19.94 17.86 -19.69
C ALA A 438 -20.24 18.03 -18.18
N ALA A 439 -19.54 17.29 -17.31
CA ALA A 439 -19.66 17.45 -15.87
C ALA A 439 -19.12 18.80 -15.38
N LEU A 440 -18.02 19.30 -15.95
CA LEU A 440 -17.49 20.64 -15.70
C LEU A 440 -18.49 21.74 -16.14
N GLU A 441 -19.03 21.66 -17.36
CA GLU A 441 -20.01 22.62 -17.88
C GLU A 441 -21.33 22.63 -17.09
N ALA A 442 -21.69 21.51 -16.47
CA ALA A 442 -22.84 21.39 -15.60
C ALA A 442 -22.57 21.88 -14.15
N CYS A 443 -21.32 22.04 -13.76
CA CYS A 443 -20.94 22.48 -12.42
C CYS A 443 -21.26 23.98 -12.23
N PRO A 444 -22.01 24.38 -11.19
CA PRO A 444 -22.35 25.79 -10.95
C PRO A 444 -21.14 26.72 -10.75
N ASP A 445 -20.03 26.16 -10.24
CA ASP A 445 -18.80 26.91 -9.96
C ASP A 445 -17.86 27.00 -11.17
N PHE A 446 -18.23 26.42 -12.31
CA PHE A 446 -17.39 26.42 -13.51
C PHE A 446 -17.39 27.78 -14.20
N ASP A 447 -16.20 28.34 -14.32
CA ASP A 447 -15.96 29.60 -15.04
C ASP A 447 -14.77 29.36 -15.99
N PRO A 448 -14.98 29.28 -17.31
CA PRO A 448 -13.92 28.99 -18.27
C PRO A 448 -12.80 30.07 -18.36
N GLU A 449 -13.08 31.29 -17.86
CA GLU A 449 -12.04 32.32 -17.75
C GLU A 449 -11.11 32.08 -16.56
N LYS A 450 -11.61 31.48 -15.46
CA LYS A 450 -10.85 31.15 -14.27
C LYS A 450 -10.20 29.76 -14.34
N LEU A 451 -10.90 28.80 -14.95
CA LEU A 451 -10.43 27.44 -15.15
C LEU A 451 -10.37 27.11 -16.66
N PRO A 452 -9.30 27.50 -17.36
CA PRO A 452 -9.14 27.14 -18.76
C PRO A 452 -9.06 25.63 -18.96
N VAL A 453 -9.87 25.11 -19.89
CA VAL A 453 -9.92 23.70 -20.27
C VAL A 453 -9.36 23.52 -21.67
N THR A 454 -8.41 22.61 -21.85
CA THR A 454 -7.84 22.25 -23.14
C THR A 454 -8.13 20.78 -23.44
N ILE A 455 -8.65 20.47 -24.62
CA ILE A 455 -9.00 19.11 -25.03
C ILE A 455 -7.94 18.59 -26.00
N ILE A 456 -7.22 17.56 -25.61
CA ILE A 456 -6.18 16.91 -26.41
C ILE A 456 -6.39 15.39 -26.32
N PRO A 457 -6.95 14.75 -27.38
CA PRO A 457 -7.27 13.32 -27.34
C PRO A 457 -6.07 12.40 -27.12
N ASP A 458 -4.92 12.74 -27.69
CA ASP A 458 -3.69 11.95 -27.55
C ASP A 458 -2.97 12.24 -26.23
N TYR A 459 -2.74 11.20 -25.45
CA TYR A 459 -2.11 11.31 -24.14
C TYR A 459 -0.71 11.89 -24.15
N ARG A 460 0.12 11.50 -25.14
CA ARG A 460 1.51 11.96 -25.19
C ARG A 460 1.56 13.45 -25.51
N THR A 461 0.71 13.89 -26.41
CA THR A 461 0.55 15.31 -26.74
C THR A 461 0.00 16.09 -25.55
N ALA A 462 -1.03 15.56 -24.85
CA ALA A 462 -1.58 16.19 -23.66
C ALA A 462 -0.53 16.39 -22.56
N MET A 463 0.28 15.36 -22.29
CA MET A 463 1.35 15.42 -21.31
C MET A 463 2.46 16.40 -21.69
N LYS A 464 2.87 16.44 -22.97
CA LYS A 464 3.84 17.42 -23.48
C LYS A 464 3.32 18.84 -23.36
N THR A 465 2.08 19.07 -23.81
CA THR A 465 1.44 20.39 -23.71
C THR A 465 1.34 20.88 -22.27
N ALA A 466 1.06 19.99 -21.32
CA ALA A 466 1.08 20.34 -19.89
C ALA A 466 2.47 20.82 -19.42
N CYS A 467 3.54 20.16 -19.88
CA CYS A 467 4.91 20.57 -19.58
C CYS A 467 5.27 21.92 -20.23
N GLU A 468 4.85 22.14 -21.48
CA GLU A 468 5.09 23.39 -22.23
C GLU A 468 4.33 24.60 -21.65
N MET A 469 3.14 24.37 -21.07
CA MET A 469 2.32 25.41 -20.45
C MET A 469 2.77 25.80 -19.05
N ALA A 470 3.57 24.95 -18.38
CA ALA A 470 3.99 25.18 -17.00
C ALA A 470 4.99 26.35 -16.91
N ALA A 471 4.73 27.28 -16.01
CA ALA A 471 5.56 28.43 -15.70
C ALA A 471 6.19 28.30 -14.29
N ASP A 472 7.10 29.23 -13.98
CA ASP A 472 7.75 29.28 -12.67
C ASP A 472 6.74 29.28 -11.52
N GLY A 473 6.94 28.38 -10.56
CA GLY A 473 6.05 28.20 -9.43
C GLY A 473 4.86 27.24 -9.69
N ASP A 474 4.68 26.72 -10.92
CA ASP A 474 3.60 25.80 -11.22
C ASP A 474 3.86 24.37 -10.74
N THR A 475 2.75 23.66 -10.61
CA THR A 475 2.71 22.22 -10.38
C THR A 475 1.92 21.55 -11.49
N VAL A 476 2.48 20.53 -12.14
CA VAL A 476 1.79 19.69 -13.14
C VAL A 476 1.44 18.36 -12.47
N LEU A 477 0.17 17.99 -12.51
CA LEU A 477 -0.36 16.78 -11.88
C LEU A 477 -1.01 15.88 -12.94
N LEU A 478 -0.46 14.70 -13.15
CA LEU A 478 -1.18 13.61 -13.83
C LEU A 478 -2.10 12.91 -12.80
N SER A 479 -3.41 13.14 -12.88
CA SER A 479 -4.44 12.50 -12.06
C SER A 479 -5.66 12.17 -12.90
N PRO A 480 -5.63 11.02 -13.60
CA PRO A 480 -6.52 10.73 -14.72
C PRO A 480 -7.99 10.57 -14.37
N ALA A 481 -8.35 10.21 -13.15
CA ALA A 481 -9.71 9.85 -12.70
C ALA A 481 -10.35 8.64 -13.43
N CYS A 482 -9.62 8.04 -14.38
CA CYS A 482 -10.07 6.98 -15.28
C CYS A 482 -9.03 5.86 -15.39
N THR A 483 -9.45 4.68 -15.84
CA THR A 483 -8.50 3.62 -16.22
C THR A 483 -7.71 3.99 -17.46
N SER A 484 -6.69 3.22 -17.78
CA SER A 484 -5.73 3.50 -18.85
C SER A 484 -5.89 2.61 -20.08
N PHE A 485 -6.87 1.70 -20.08
CA PHE A 485 -6.97 0.62 -21.06
C PHE A 485 -7.43 1.09 -22.45
N ASP A 486 -7.83 2.35 -22.61
CA ASP A 486 -8.10 2.99 -23.88
C ASP A 486 -6.84 3.29 -24.71
N ALA A 487 -5.64 3.38 -24.05
CA ALA A 487 -4.41 3.73 -24.75
C ALA A 487 -3.15 3.01 -24.21
N PHE A 488 -3.23 2.37 -23.05
CA PHE A 488 -2.09 1.72 -22.37
C PHE A 488 -2.49 0.35 -21.84
N LYS A 489 -1.52 -0.54 -21.71
CA LYS A 489 -1.72 -1.87 -21.11
C LYS A 489 -2.21 -1.81 -19.65
N ASN A 490 -1.74 -0.83 -18.90
CA ASN A 490 -2.06 -0.62 -17.49
C ASN A 490 -1.69 0.82 -17.06
N PHE A 491 -1.97 1.17 -15.81
CA PHE A 491 -1.65 2.49 -15.28
C PHE A 491 -0.14 2.71 -15.10
N GLU A 492 0.64 1.65 -14.90
CA GLU A 492 2.09 1.71 -14.80
C GLU A 492 2.69 2.21 -16.11
N GLU A 493 2.28 1.65 -17.24
CA GLU A 493 2.75 2.10 -18.56
C GLU A 493 2.39 3.56 -18.82
N ARG A 494 1.17 3.99 -18.48
CA ARG A 494 0.76 5.40 -18.58
C ARG A 494 1.66 6.30 -17.75
N GLY A 495 1.96 5.90 -16.51
CA GLY A 495 2.84 6.63 -15.61
C GLY A 495 4.30 6.67 -16.07
N GLU A 496 4.81 5.58 -16.65
CA GLU A 496 6.16 5.55 -17.23
C GLU A 496 6.31 6.42 -18.48
N VAL A 497 5.23 6.54 -19.27
CA VAL A 497 5.20 7.48 -20.39
C VAL A 497 5.30 8.92 -19.89
N PHE A 498 4.55 9.27 -18.83
CA PHE A 498 4.64 10.60 -18.22
C PHE A 498 6.04 10.88 -17.67
N ARG A 499 6.66 9.94 -16.96
CA ARG A 499 8.03 10.08 -16.45
C ARG A 499 9.04 10.39 -17.58
N ARG A 500 8.96 9.69 -18.71
CA ARG A 500 9.83 9.93 -19.86
C ARG A 500 9.64 11.32 -20.45
N ILE A 501 8.39 11.77 -20.61
CA ILE A 501 8.10 13.11 -21.12
C ILE A 501 8.63 14.18 -20.17
N VAL A 502 8.42 14.02 -18.88
CA VAL A 502 8.94 14.96 -17.85
C VAL A 502 10.47 14.97 -17.79
N ALA A 503 11.13 13.83 -18.04
CA ALA A 503 12.59 13.79 -18.11
C ALA A 503 13.15 14.64 -19.26
N GLU A 504 12.41 14.78 -20.34
CA GLU A 504 12.75 15.58 -21.54
C GLU A 504 12.30 17.04 -21.44
N ALA A 505 11.56 17.44 -20.41
CA ALA A 505 10.92 18.76 -20.31
C ALA A 505 11.89 19.96 -20.28
N ASP A 506 13.18 19.76 -20.01
CA ASP A 506 14.20 20.85 -20.12
C ASP A 506 14.61 21.18 -21.57
N MET A 507 14.26 20.31 -22.51
CA MET A 507 14.59 20.46 -23.92
C MET A 507 13.45 21.08 -24.74
N ILE A 508 12.33 21.36 -24.07
CA ILE A 508 11.14 22.00 -24.61
C ILE A 508 11.08 23.44 -24.09
#